data_6aabf07ca2544d21b481bbb97bf1483d
#
_entry.id   6aabf07ca2544d21b481bbb97bf1483d
#
_cell.length_a   1.000
_cell.length_b   1.000
_cell.length_c   1.000
_cell.angle_alpha   90.00
_cell.angle_beta   90.00
_cell.angle_gamma   90.00
#
_symmetry.space_group_name_H-M   'P 1'
#
loop_
_entity.id
_entity.type
_entity.pdbx_description
1 polymer ?
#
loop_
_entity_poly.entity_id
_entity_poly.type
_entity_poly.pdbx_seq_one_letter_code
_entity_poly.pdbx_strand_id
1 'polypeptide(L)'
;MKHRLVFFLLLHCSLFAAQPNFVWIIADDMSPDIAAYGAKGVKTPHLDRLAAQGCRYTRAYSSAPVCSSSRSAFILGCYQTTTGLHPHDTENPQPLAAPYVPLPVLLQKAGYFVTNAPAPGTIRSGKKITKAKTHYNFTHDAKTLFDGDDWRRRRPGQPFFAQFQISEPHRPFPVPEAFDEAALQTIELPPNYPDHPLMRRDWYAYQRSVEVVDAHVGRIVEQLESEGVFNDTIVMFFADHGRAMPWGKQWLSVEGLQVPLIMRGPGIGPNHVESRLVSLIDLAPSMLRCAGEAVPSWMEGRDVLGAVFPDRDCIFAARDRCGDAMDRIRAIITQDAWLVQNFHPQLSRLHWSSYKEEQYPGMPLLRVLHVENQLDTLQASWLAPTRSEIEFFDLQNDSQGLHNLATDPSQTNRVEFLRGRLDDWIATMHDLGVNGDPATEP
;
A
#
# COMPACT_ATOMS: atom_id res chain seq x y z
N MET A 1 46.92 -31.30 -48.91
CA MET A 1 46.75 -30.32 -47.83
C MET A 1 45.33 -30.44 -47.32
N LYS A 2 45.15 -31.04 -46.12
CA LYS A 2 43.83 -31.26 -45.53
C LYS A 2 43.67 -30.21 -44.41
N HIS A 3 42.81 -29.21 -44.60
CA HIS A 3 42.47 -28.23 -43.55
C HIS A 3 41.47 -28.86 -42.57
N ARG A 4 41.91 -29.06 -41.33
CA ARG A 4 41.07 -29.40 -40.19
C ARG A 4 40.47 -28.08 -39.63
N LEU A 5 39.17 -27.89 -39.80
CA LEU A 5 38.40 -26.85 -39.13
C LEU A 5 38.21 -27.32 -37.68
N VAL A 6 38.81 -26.61 -36.72
CA VAL A 6 38.56 -26.80 -35.28
C VAL A 6 37.42 -25.89 -34.90
N PHE A 7 36.25 -26.49 -34.63
CA PHE A 7 35.09 -25.79 -34.05
C PHE A 7 35.36 -25.58 -32.55
N PHE A 8 35.65 -24.35 -32.15
CA PHE A 8 35.61 -23.97 -30.75
C PHE A 8 34.13 -23.83 -30.33
N LEU A 9 33.63 -24.83 -29.58
CA LEU A 9 32.39 -24.71 -28.85
C LEU A 9 32.65 -23.76 -27.66
N LEU A 10 32.26 -22.50 -27.79
CA LEU A 10 32.15 -21.58 -26.67
C LEU A 10 30.99 -22.08 -25.78
N LEU A 11 31.33 -22.84 -24.75
CA LEU A 11 30.43 -23.07 -23.62
C LEU A 11 30.19 -21.71 -22.97
N HIS A 12 29.04 -21.09 -23.30
CA HIS A 12 28.51 -20.03 -22.48
C HIS A 12 28.06 -20.67 -21.15
N CYS A 13 28.96 -20.74 -20.17
CA CYS A 13 28.56 -20.88 -18.78
C CYS A 13 27.84 -19.59 -18.41
N SER A 14 26.51 -19.56 -18.58
CA SER A 14 25.68 -18.63 -17.87
C SER A 14 25.89 -18.90 -16.38
N LEU A 15 26.72 -18.07 -15.74
CA LEU A 15 26.65 -17.94 -14.29
C LEU A 15 25.21 -17.48 -13.98
N PHE A 16 24.34 -18.44 -13.73
CA PHE A 16 23.07 -18.13 -13.06
C PHE A 16 23.44 -17.56 -11.71
N ALA A 17 23.33 -16.24 -11.57
CA ALA A 17 23.28 -15.64 -10.25
C ALA A 17 22.19 -16.42 -9.49
N ALA A 18 22.50 -16.89 -8.28
CA ALA A 18 21.54 -17.60 -7.46
C ALA A 18 20.27 -16.78 -7.34
N GLN A 19 19.09 -17.40 -7.48
CA GLN A 19 17.82 -16.70 -7.33
C GLN A 19 17.79 -16.01 -5.95
N PRO A 20 17.46 -14.71 -5.86
CA PRO A 20 17.43 -14.00 -4.58
C PRO A 20 16.29 -14.54 -3.71
N ASN A 21 16.47 -14.49 -2.40
CA ASN A 21 15.35 -14.63 -1.49
C ASN A 21 14.51 -13.34 -1.50
N PHE A 22 13.24 -13.45 -1.11
CA PHE A 22 12.34 -12.31 -0.98
C PHE A 22 11.74 -12.25 0.42
N VAL A 23 11.66 -11.03 0.95
CA VAL A 23 10.95 -10.74 2.19
C VAL A 23 10.03 -9.54 1.97
N TRP A 24 8.75 -9.72 2.21
CA TRP A 24 7.80 -8.64 2.38
C TRP A 24 7.58 -8.38 3.86
N ILE A 25 7.76 -7.13 4.28
CA ILE A 25 7.41 -6.63 5.61
C ILE A 25 6.25 -5.67 5.40
N ILE A 26 5.04 -6.09 5.79
CA ILE A 26 3.80 -5.39 5.46
C ILE A 26 3.22 -4.78 6.73
N ALA A 27 3.24 -3.43 6.81
CA ALA A 27 2.52 -2.69 7.84
C ALA A 27 1.03 -2.53 7.46
N ASP A 28 0.18 -2.39 8.47
CA ASP A 28 -1.27 -2.22 8.29
C ASP A 28 -1.64 -0.74 8.52
N ASP A 29 -2.33 -0.09 7.55
CA ASP A 29 -2.85 1.29 7.68
C ASP A 29 -1.77 2.38 7.90
N MET A 30 -0.72 2.46 7.08
CA MET A 30 0.40 3.37 7.31
C MET A 30 0.73 4.22 6.09
N SER A 31 0.76 5.55 6.27
CA SER A 31 1.33 6.49 5.28
C SER A 31 2.85 6.64 5.47
N PRO A 32 3.59 7.41 4.63
CA PRO A 32 5.04 7.57 4.76
C PRO A 32 5.49 8.38 5.99
N ASP A 33 4.88 8.14 7.16
CA ASP A 33 5.11 8.88 8.40
C ASP A 33 6.30 8.33 9.19
N ILE A 34 7.45 8.17 8.52
CA ILE A 34 8.73 7.71 9.10
C ILE A 34 9.83 8.74 8.87
N ALA A 35 10.86 8.75 9.71
CA ALA A 35 11.90 9.78 9.69
C ALA A 35 12.65 9.85 8.34
N ALA A 36 12.91 8.72 7.68
CA ALA A 36 13.50 8.66 6.35
C ALA A 36 12.68 9.40 5.28
N TYR A 37 11.37 9.62 5.47
CA TYR A 37 10.52 10.43 4.59
C TYR A 37 10.32 11.87 5.10
N GLY A 38 10.97 12.25 6.18
CA GLY A 38 10.92 13.60 6.76
C GLY A 38 9.86 13.78 7.84
N ALA A 39 9.20 12.73 8.31
CA ALA A 39 8.25 12.83 9.41
C ALA A 39 8.94 13.28 10.71
N LYS A 40 8.30 14.22 11.42
CA LYS A 40 8.77 14.74 12.70
C LYS A 40 8.05 14.05 13.86
N GLY A 41 8.71 14.00 15.02
CA GLY A 41 8.11 13.47 16.24
C GLY A 41 8.01 11.94 16.31
N VAL A 42 8.62 11.22 15.36
CA VAL A 42 8.66 9.77 15.27
C VAL A 42 10.11 9.28 15.18
N LYS A 43 10.42 8.16 15.83
CA LYS A 43 11.76 7.56 15.85
C LYS A 43 11.70 6.20 15.14
N THR A 44 12.37 6.11 13.97
CA THR A 44 12.33 4.92 13.10
C THR A 44 13.72 4.47 12.64
N PRO A 45 14.67 4.22 13.59
CA PRO A 45 16.07 3.96 13.24
C PRO A 45 16.30 2.71 12.38
N HIS A 46 15.46 1.68 12.51
CA HIS A 46 15.59 0.45 11.71
C HIS A 46 15.12 0.66 10.28
N LEU A 47 13.99 1.36 10.08
CA LEU A 47 13.50 1.77 8.76
C LEU A 47 14.44 2.77 8.10
N ASP A 48 15.00 3.72 8.84
CA ASP A 48 15.98 4.68 8.34
C ASP A 48 17.26 3.97 7.88
N ARG A 49 17.73 2.96 8.64
CA ARG A 49 18.84 2.11 8.25
C ARG A 49 18.53 1.31 6.98
N LEU A 50 17.33 0.73 6.87
CA LEU A 50 16.92 -0.02 5.69
C LEU A 50 16.89 0.88 4.44
N ALA A 51 16.36 2.12 4.57
CA ALA A 51 16.34 3.12 3.51
C ALA A 51 17.76 3.55 3.09
N ALA A 52 18.68 3.75 4.05
CA ALA A 52 20.06 4.10 3.77
C ALA A 52 20.83 2.95 3.08
N GLN A 53 20.47 1.70 3.33
CA GLN A 53 21.08 0.52 2.70
C GLN A 53 20.44 0.13 1.37
N GLY A 54 19.40 0.82 0.91
CA GLY A 54 18.63 0.51 -0.27
C GLY A 54 18.07 1.71 -0.99
N CYS A 55 16.87 1.53 -1.53
CA CYS A 55 16.10 2.52 -2.27
C CYS A 55 14.81 2.88 -1.53
N ARG A 56 14.57 4.17 -1.37
CA ARG A 56 13.34 4.75 -0.83
C ARG A 56 12.51 5.33 -1.99
N TYR A 57 11.29 4.84 -2.15
CA TYR A 57 10.36 5.31 -3.17
C TYR A 57 9.46 6.41 -2.59
N THR A 58 9.51 7.60 -3.16
CA THR A 58 8.76 8.76 -2.65
C THR A 58 7.35 8.87 -3.19
N ARG A 59 7.01 8.08 -4.25
CA ARG A 59 5.72 8.10 -4.94
C ARG A 59 5.18 6.70 -5.15
N ALA A 60 5.06 5.96 -4.04
CA ALA A 60 4.43 4.65 -4.02
C ALA A 60 2.99 4.75 -3.49
N TYR A 61 2.06 4.09 -4.18
CA TYR A 61 0.64 4.17 -3.88
C TYR A 61 -0.02 2.81 -3.91
N SER A 62 -0.98 2.59 -3.01
CA SER A 62 -1.92 1.48 -3.12
C SER A 62 -2.97 1.76 -4.21
N SER A 63 -3.55 0.71 -4.79
CA SER A 63 -4.64 0.85 -5.76
C SER A 63 -6.03 1.00 -5.10
N ALA A 64 -6.12 0.75 -3.79
CA ALA A 64 -7.32 0.89 -2.99
C ALA A 64 -6.98 1.40 -1.58
N PRO A 65 -7.82 2.25 -0.96
CA PRO A 65 -7.55 2.83 0.35
C PRO A 65 -8.05 1.95 1.51
N VAL A 66 -8.15 0.62 1.30
CA VAL A 66 -8.67 -0.36 2.28
C VAL A 66 -7.97 -1.71 2.14
N CYS A 67 -7.88 -2.43 3.26
CA CYS A 67 -7.04 -3.61 3.40
C CYS A 67 -7.34 -4.71 2.37
N SER A 68 -8.56 -5.29 2.38
CA SER A 68 -8.84 -6.49 1.60
C SER A 68 -8.73 -6.27 0.09
N SER A 69 -9.18 -5.11 -0.40
CA SER A 69 -9.09 -4.75 -1.82
C SER A 69 -7.64 -4.49 -2.25
N SER A 70 -6.87 -3.70 -1.47
CA SER A 70 -5.45 -3.45 -1.75
C SER A 70 -4.62 -4.74 -1.68
N ARG A 71 -4.85 -5.57 -0.63
CA ARG A 71 -4.13 -6.85 -0.45
C ARG A 71 -4.43 -7.83 -1.58
N SER A 72 -5.67 -7.88 -2.06
CA SER A 72 -6.05 -8.68 -3.22
C SER A 72 -5.37 -8.17 -4.51
N ALA A 73 -5.27 -6.85 -4.68
CA ALA A 73 -4.63 -6.26 -5.84
C ALA A 73 -3.13 -6.54 -5.89
N PHE A 74 -2.38 -6.24 -4.83
CA PHE A 74 -0.93 -6.40 -4.88
C PHE A 74 -0.47 -7.87 -4.87
N ILE A 75 -1.23 -8.80 -4.26
CA ILE A 75 -0.87 -10.22 -4.28
C ILE A 75 -1.09 -10.85 -5.67
N LEU A 76 -1.99 -10.28 -6.47
CA LEU A 76 -2.25 -10.67 -7.85
C LEU A 76 -1.44 -9.87 -8.87
N GLY A 77 -0.95 -8.67 -8.53
CA GLY A 77 -0.33 -7.77 -9.50
C GLY A 77 -1.34 -7.15 -10.48
N CYS A 78 -2.62 -7.07 -10.10
CA CYS A 78 -3.73 -6.52 -10.89
C CYS A 78 -4.55 -5.54 -10.08
N TYR A 79 -5.25 -4.61 -10.75
CA TYR A 79 -6.23 -3.78 -10.07
C TYR A 79 -7.40 -4.64 -9.55
N GLN A 80 -7.87 -4.30 -8.36
CA GLN A 80 -9.00 -4.99 -7.72
C GLN A 80 -10.31 -4.86 -8.51
N THR A 81 -10.46 -3.80 -9.29
CA THR A 81 -11.62 -3.57 -10.17
C THR A 81 -11.64 -4.53 -11.36
N THR A 82 -10.50 -4.82 -11.96
CA THR A 82 -10.36 -5.79 -13.06
C THR A 82 -10.71 -7.22 -12.61
N THR A 83 -10.39 -7.54 -11.36
CA THR A 83 -10.60 -8.89 -10.81
C THR A 83 -11.93 -9.06 -10.07
N GLY A 84 -12.73 -7.99 -9.91
CA GLY A 84 -13.97 -8.02 -9.12
C GLY A 84 -13.76 -8.06 -7.60
N LEU A 85 -12.53 -7.79 -7.13
CA LEU A 85 -12.14 -7.86 -5.71
C LEU A 85 -12.15 -6.48 -5.03
N HIS A 86 -12.97 -5.54 -5.56
CA HIS A 86 -13.00 -4.13 -5.18
C HIS A 86 -13.83 -3.80 -3.92
N PRO A 87 -14.92 -4.52 -3.53
CA PRO A 87 -15.62 -4.24 -2.29
C PRO A 87 -14.77 -4.64 -1.08
N HIS A 88 -14.71 -3.76 -0.06
CA HIS A 88 -13.98 -4.10 1.17
C HIS A 88 -14.77 -5.12 2.00
N ASP A 89 -14.08 -6.19 2.44
CA ASP A 89 -14.66 -7.27 3.23
C ASP A 89 -15.93 -7.84 2.57
N THR A 90 -15.73 -8.43 1.36
CA THR A 90 -16.86 -9.08 0.69
C THR A 90 -17.45 -10.18 1.57
N GLU A 91 -18.78 -10.16 1.73
CA GLU A 91 -19.49 -11.11 2.58
C GLU A 91 -19.52 -12.53 1.98
N ASN A 92 -19.36 -12.63 0.67
CA ASN A 92 -19.40 -13.90 -0.06
C ASN A 92 -18.17 -14.03 -0.99
N PRO A 93 -16.96 -14.24 -0.45
CA PRO A 93 -15.76 -14.37 -1.26
C PRO A 93 -15.85 -15.59 -2.18
N GLN A 94 -15.61 -15.37 -3.48
CA GLN A 94 -15.60 -16.44 -4.47
C GLN A 94 -14.17 -16.92 -4.74
N PRO A 95 -13.96 -18.14 -5.23
CA PRO A 95 -12.67 -18.57 -5.76
C PRO A 95 -12.21 -17.65 -6.89
N LEU A 96 -10.89 -17.46 -7.02
CA LEU A 96 -10.35 -16.70 -8.14
C LEU A 96 -10.74 -17.35 -9.47
N ALA A 97 -11.29 -16.55 -10.37
CA ALA A 97 -11.53 -16.97 -11.74
C ALA A 97 -10.20 -17.15 -12.49
N ALA A 98 -10.16 -18.08 -13.46
CA ALA A 98 -9.05 -18.14 -14.40
C ALA A 98 -9.00 -16.82 -15.20
N PRO A 99 -7.81 -16.31 -15.52
CA PRO A 99 -6.48 -16.91 -15.38
C PRO A 99 -5.72 -16.51 -14.09
N TYR A 100 -6.33 -15.83 -13.14
CA TYR A 100 -5.67 -15.20 -12.00
C TYR A 100 -5.09 -16.22 -11.01
N VAL A 101 -3.80 -16.06 -10.68
CA VAL A 101 -3.07 -16.91 -9.73
C VAL A 101 -2.27 -16.02 -8.78
N PRO A 102 -2.41 -16.17 -7.45
CA PRO A 102 -1.67 -15.36 -6.49
C PRO A 102 -0.15 -15.58 -6.56
N LEU A 103 0.63 -14.53 -6.35
CA LEU A 103 2.09 -14.55 -6.34
C LEU A 103 2.70 -15.69 -5.51
N PRO A 104 2.22 -16.01 -4.29
CA PRO A 104 2.70 -17.16 -3.52
C PRO A 104 2.72 -18.46 -4.33
N VAL A 105 1.63 -18.77 -5.02
CA VAL A 105 1.51 -19.99 -5.84
C VAL A 105 2.44 -19.96 -7.06
N LEU A 106 2.63 -18.79 -7.69
CA LEU A 106 3.57 -18.64 -8.80
C LEU A 106 5.01 -18.88 -8.34
N LEU A 107 5.40 -18.34 -7.19
CA LEU A 107 6.73 -18.54 -6.61
C LEU A 107 6.96 -19.97 -6.11
N GLN A 108 5.93 -20.64 -5.56
CA GLN A 108 6.02 -22.08 -5.25
C GLN A 108 6.32 -22.91 -6.50
N LYS A 109 5.65 -22.60 -7.63
CA LYS A 109 5.93 -23.24 -8.93
C LYS A 109 7.34 -22.96 -9.43
N ALA A 110 7.91 -21.79 -9.12
CA ALA A 110 9.29 -21.43 -9.40
C ALA A 110 10.32 -22.06 -8.42
N GLY A 111 9.86 -22.90 -7.49
CA GLY A 111 10.73 -23.62 -6.55
C GLY A 111 11.00 -22.93 -5.21
N TYR A 112 10.41 -21.78 -4.96
CA TYR A 112 10.52 -21.06 -3.70
C TYR A 112 9.76 -21.77 -2.56
N PHE A 113 10.33 -21.71 -1.35
CA PHE A 113 9.61 -22.02 -0.13
C PHE A 113 8.88 -20.76 0.35
N VAL A 114 7.56 -20.80 0.38
CA VAL A 114 6.72 -19.60 0.59
C VAL A 114 6.10 -19.61 1.97
N THR A 115 6.26 -18.53 2.74
CA THR A 115 5.73 -18.43 4.09
C THR A 115 4.98 -17.13 4.35
N ASN A 116 4.06 -17.17 5.33
CA ASN A 116 3.34 -16.01 5.84
C ASN A 116 3.27 -16.10 7.37
N ALA A 117 3.86 -15.14 8.06
CA ALA A 117 3.97 -15.10 9.51
C ALA A 117 3.58 -13.75 10.08
N PRO A 118 3.07 -13.66 11.32
CA PRO A 118 3.07 -12.41 12.05
C PRO A 118 4.52 -11.99 12.33
N ALA A 119 4.77 -10.69 12.42
CA ALA A 119 6.09 -10.19 12.80
C ALA A 119 6.53 -10.78 14.16
N PRO A 120 7.83 -11.08 14.35
CA PRO A 120 8.32 -11.65 15.59
C PRO A 120 7.98 -10.77 16.80
N GLY A 121 7.42 -11.38 17.85
CA GLY A 121 7.06 -10.68 19.09
C GLY A 121 5.78 -9.85 19.02
N THR A 122 4.94 -10.03 17.99
CA THR A 122 3.64 -9.34 17.92
C THR A 122 2.71 -9.77 19.05
N ILE A 123 2.26 -8.78 19.84
CA ILE A 123 1.28 -8.93 20.92
C ILE A 123 0.12 -7.97 20.64
N ARG A 124 -1.11 -8.46 20.64
CA ARG A 124 -2.33 -7.65 20.52
C ARG A 124 -3.25 -7.94 21.69
N SER A 125 -3.70 -6.91 22.40
CA SER A 125 -4.57 -7.06 23.58
C SER A 125 -4.01 -8.06 24.61
N GLY A 126 -2.67 -8.00 24.85
CA GLY A 126 -1.98 -8.88 25.81
C GLY A 126 -1.79 -10.33 25.35
N LYS A 127 -2.21 -10.70 24.13
CA LYS A 127 -2.07 -12.06 23.57
C LYS A 127 -1.08 -12.06 22.42
N LYS A 128 -0.19 -13.09 22.42
CA LYS A 128 0.72 -13.32 21.29
C LYS A 128 -0.10 -13.68 20.03
N ILE A 129 0.15 -12.97 18.94
CA ILE A 129 -0.43 -13.27 17.63
C ILE A 129 0.34 -14.42 17.00
N THR A 130 -0.37 -15.47 16.63
CA THR A 130 0.21 -16.67 16.03
C THR A 130 -0.25 -16.92 14.59
N LYS A 131 -1.29 -16.21 14.13
CA LYS A 131 -1.80 -16.32 12.76
C LYS A 131 -1.47 -15.02 12.01
N ALA A 132 -0.87 -15.18 10.85
CA ALA A 132 -0.62 -14.08 9.94
C ALA A 132 -1.91 -13.61 9.27
N LYS A 133 -2.00 -12.31 9.02
CA LYS A 133 -3.08 -11.71 8.23
C LYS A 133 -2.89 -12.09 6.74
N THR A 134 -3.96 -12.53 6.10
CA THR A 134 -4.07 -12.64 4.63
C THR A 134 -5.00 -11.57 4.11
N HIS A 135 -6.26 -11.57 4.52
CA HIS A 135 -7.27 -10.56 4.25
C HIS A 135 -7.47 -10.31 2.74
N TYR A 136 -7.72 -11.38 1.99
CA TYR A 136 -8.01 -11.31 0.57
C TYR A 136 -9.52 -11.42 0.32
N ASN A 137 -10.04 -10.75 -0.70
CA ASN A 137 -11.45 -10.79 -1.12
C ASN A 137 -11.80 -12.02 -1.97
N PHE A 138 -10.98 -13.04 -1.96
CA PHE A 138 -11.24 -14.32 -2.63
C PHE A 138 -11.08 -15.49 -1.67
N THR A 139 -11.81 -16.58 -1.95
CA THR A 139 -11.68 -17.82 -1.17
C THR A 139 -10.30 -18.41 -1.36
N HIS A 140 -9.62 -18.72 -0.27
CA HIS A 140 -8.30 -19.33 -0.28
C HIS A 140 -8.10 -20.23 0.93
N ASP A 141 -7.26 -21.26 0.76
CA ASP A 141 -6.74 -22.03 1.88
C ASP A 141 -5.28 -21.63 2.12
N ALA A 142 -5.00 -21.13 3.32
CA ALA A 142 -3.65 -20.73 3.71
C ALA A 142 -2.61 -21.86 3.57
N LYS A 143 -3.04 -23.13 3.72
CA LYS A 143 -2.16 -24.30 3.55
C LYS A 143 -1.76 -24.57 2.11
N THR A 144 -2.54 -24.09 1.15
CA THR A 144 -2.21 -24.19 -0.28
C THR A 144 -1.46 -22.95 -0.79
N LEU A 145 -1.70 -21.80 -0.17
CA LEU A 145 -1.00 -20.56 -0.51
C LEU A 145 0.41 -20.50 0.07
N PHE A 146 0.65 -21.13 1.22
CA PHE A 146 1.91 -21.02 1.95
C PHE A 146 2.38 -22.41 2.41
N ASP A 147 3.69 -22.65 2.30
CA ASP A 147 4.32 -23.89 2.80
C ASP A 147 4.47 -23.89 4.33
N GLY A 148 4.31 -22.73 4.97
CA GLY A 148 4.37 -22.59 6.42
C GLY A 148 4.40 -21.15 6.92
N ASP A 149 4.84 -21.00 8.17
CA ASP A 149 5.00 -19.74 8.88
C ASP A 149 6.47 -19.41 9.24
N ASP A 150 7.40 -20.31 8.92
CA ASP A 150 8.83 -20.14 9.21
C ASP A 150 9.67 -20.55 8.00
N TRP A 151 10.25 -19.57 7.31
CA TRP A 151 11.09 -19.76 6.13
C TRP A 151 12.36 -20.58 6.38
N ARG A 152 12.79 -20.73 7.64
CA ARG A 152 13.95 -21.55 8.03
C ARG A 152 13.72 -23.06 7.85
N ARG A 153 12.44 -23.48 7.71
CA ARG A 153 12.06 -24.87 7.43
C ARG A 153 12.25 -25.30 5.98
N ARG A 154 12.72 -24.38 5.11
CA ARG A 154 13.07 -24.71 3.73
C ARG A 154 14.20 -25.72 3.63
N ARG A 155 14.31 -26.37 2.49
CA ARG A 155 15.45 -27.24 2.21
C ARG A 155 16.75 -26.41 2.11
N PRO A 156 17.93 -26.99 2.45
CA PRO A 156 19.20 -26.33 2.21
C PRO A 156 19.33 -25.86 0.76
N GLY A 157 19.74 -24.59 0.55
CA GLY A 157 19.90 -23.99 -0.78
C GLY A 157 18.60 -23.64 -1.52
N GLN A 158 17.42 -23.92 -0.96
CA GLN A 158 16.15 -23.54 -1.55
C GLN A 158 15.91 -22.03 -1.33
N PRO A 159 15.58 -21.24 -2.38
CA PRO A 159 15.19 -19.85 -2.21
C PRO A 159 13.86 -19.77 -1.47
N PHE A 160 13.61 -18.65 -0.78
CA PHE A 160 12.36 -18.46 -0.04
C PHE A 160 11.71 -17.11 -0.33
N PHE A 161 10.40 -17.10 -0.18
CA PHE A 161 9.60 -15.87 -0.08
C PHE A 161 8.90 -15.87 1.28
N ALA A 162 9.24 -14.93 2.14
CA ALA A 162 8.62 -14.77 3.44
C ALA A 162 7.82 -13.45 3.51
N GLN A 163 6.56 -13.55 3.91
CA GLN A 163 5.75 -12.39 4.27
C GLN A 163 5.69 -12.27 5.79
N PHE A 164 6.00 -11.08 6.30
CA PHE A 164 5.82 -10.72 7.70
C PHE A 164 4.71 -9.68 7.82
N GLN A 165 3.66 -10.01 8.56
CA GLN A 165 2.51 -9.16 8.78
C GLN A 165 2.67 -8.41 10.10
N ILE A 166 2.67 -7.07 10.03
CA ILE A 166 2.69 -6.16 11.19
C ILE A 166 1.28 -5.59 11.30
N SER A 167 0.64 -5.76 12.45
CA SER A 167 -0.72 -5.28 12.68
C SER A 167 -0.80 -3.79 12.96
N GLU A 168 0.32 -3.18 13.33
CA GLU A 168 0.44 -1.74 13.57
C GLU A 168 0.72 -1.00 12.24
N PRO A 169 0.31 0.26 12.16
CA PRO A 169 -0.48 1.07 13.06
C PRO A 169 -2.01 0.98 12.86
N HIS A 170 -2.56 -0.21 12.56
CA HIS A 170 -4.02 -0.39 12.51
C HIS A 170 -4.67 -0.08 13.87
N ARG A 171 -5.82 0.57 13.85
CA ARG A 171 -6.60 0.88 15.06
C ARG A 171 -7.10 -0.39 15.79
N PRO A 172 -7.32 -0.34 17.12
CA PRO A 172 -7.04 0.80 18.00
C PRO A 172 -5.54 1.03 18.19
N PHE A 173 -5.10 2.27 18.21
CA PHE A 173 -3.70 2.58 18.50
C PHE A 173 -3.37 2.25 19.96
N PRO A 174 -2.15 1.78 20.26
CA PRO A 174 -1.72 1.64 21.65
C PRO A 174 -1.77 2.99 22.36
N VAL A 175 -2.59 3.09 23.39
CA VAL A 175 -2.63 4.29 24.24
C VAL A 175 -1.49 4.15 25.26
N PRO A 176 -0.55 5.09 25.33
CA PRO A 176 0.49 5.06 26.34
C PRO A 176 -0.11 5.19 27.73
N GLU A 177 0.51 4.57 28.74
CA GLU A 177 0.09 4.68 30.16
C GLU A 177 0.04 6.13 30.64
N ALA A 178 0.96 6.97 30.11
CA ALA A 178 0.96 8.41 30.31
C ALA A 178 1.35 9.10 28.99
N PHE A 179 0.68 10.21 28.69
CA PHE A 179 1.08 11.07 27.58
C PHE A 179 2.24 11.97 28.00
N ASP A 180 3.20 12.16 27.11
CA ASP A 180 4.19 13.22 27.23
C ASP A 180 3.53 14.55 26.87
N GLU A 181 3.11 15.31 27.85
CA GLU A 181 2.40 16.58 27.66
C GLU A 181 3.26 17.63 26.94
N ALA A 182 4.58 17.60 27.08
CA ALA A 182 5.49 18.49 26.35
C ALA A 182 5.52 18.11 24.86
N ALA A 183 5.58 16.81 24.55
CA ALA A 183 5.49 16.33 23.18
C ALA A 183 4.12 16.66 22.55
N LEU A 184 3.02 16.52 23.29
CA LEU A 184 1.69 16.87 22.79
C LEU A 184 1.55 18.35 22.43
N GLN A 185 2.21 19.26 23.18
CA GLN A 185 2.17 20.68 22.87
C GLN A 185 2.98 21.05 21.62
N THR A 186 4.04 20.29 21.33
CA THR A 186 4.96 20.56 20.20
C THR A 186 4.65 19.74 18.96
N ILE A 187 3.69 18.80 19.02
CA ILE A 187 3.35 17.94 17.90
C ILE A 187 2.78 18.76 16.74
N GLU A 188 3.31 18.56 15.55
CA GLU A 188 2.80 19.17 14.33
C GLU A 188 1.72 18.25 13.75
N LEU A 189 0.48 18.73 13.70
CA LEU A 189 -0.60 18.06 13.00
C LEU A 189 -0.55 18.39 11.51
N PRO A 190 -0.95 17.47 10.61
CA PRO A 190 -1.23 17.85 9.23
C PRO A 190 -2.25 18.99 9.15
N PRO A 191 -2.15 19.90 8.16
CA PRO A 191 -2.96 21.14 8.12
C PRO A 191 -4.46 20.91 7.97
N ASN A 192 -4.85 19.73 7.53
CA ASN A 192 -6.26 19.32 7.39
C ASN A 192 -6.89 18.83 8.72
N TYR A 193 -6.13 18.73 9.81
CA TYR A 193 -6.67 18.35 11.11
C TYR A 193 -6.86 19.58 12.01
N PRO A 194 -8.00 19.68 12.72
CA PRO A 194 -8.17 20.75 13.69
C PRO A 194 -7.17 20.63 14.83
N ASP A 195 -6.61 21.76 15.23
CA ASP A 195 -5.71 21.82 16.39
C ASP A 195 -6.52 21.70 17.69
N HIS A 196 -6.74 20.45 18.10
CA HIS A 196 -7.53 20.12 19.28
C HIS A 196 -6.78 19.08 20.13
N PRO A 197 -6.83 19.13 21.47
CA PRO A 197 -6.13 18.18 22.34
C PRO A 197 -6.41 16.70 22.03
N LEU A 198 -7.64 16.36 21.63
CA LEU A 198 -8.01 15.00 21.25
C LEU A 198 -7.29 14.58 19.98
N MET A 199 -7.22 15.46 18.97
CA MET A 199 -6.51 15.17 17.70
C MET A 199 -5.00 15.02 17.95
N ARG A 200 -4.41 15.87 18.81
CA ARG A 200 -3.01 15.77 19.18
C ARG A 200 -2.70 14.45 19.85
N ARG A 201 -3.56 13.97 20.78
CA ARG A 201 -3.42 12.67 21.44
C ARG A 201 -3.57 11.49 20.48
N ASP A 202 -4.55 11.55 19.56
CA ASP A 202 -4.76 10.52 18.54
C ASP A 202 -3.57 10.43 17.58
N TRP A 203 -3.05 11.58 17.13
CA TRP A 203 -1.86 11.65 16.29
C TRP A 203 -0.60 11.15 17.00
N TYR A 204 -0.41 11.50 18.27
CA TYR A 204 0.68 11.00 19.10
C TYR A 204 0.62 9.47 19.22
N ALA A 205 -0.55 8.92 19.51
CA ALA A 205 -0.74 7.47 19.63
C ALA A 205 -0.43 6.75 18.29
N TYR A 206 -0.84 7.34 17.16
CA TYR A 206 -0.46 6.86 15.82
C TYR A 206 1.07 6.85 15.65
N GLN A 207 1.76 7.95 15.95
CA GLN A 207 3.22 8.02 15.83
C GLN A 207 3.93 6.98 16.72
N ARG A 208 3.47 6.75 17.95
CA ARG A 208 4.01 5.67 18.81
C ARG A 208 3.76 4.30 18.22
N SER A 209 2.63 4.10 17.56
CA SER A 209 2.32 2.86 16.84
C SER A 209 3.26 2.64 15.63
N VAL A 210 3.66 3.70 14.93
CA VAL A 210 4.69 3.64 13.88
C VAL A 210 6.05 3.22 14.42
N GLU A 211 6.42 3.67 15.63
CA GLU A 211 7.66 3.21 16.29
C GLU A 211 7.61 1.72 16.67
N VAL A 212 6.44 1.17 16.95
CA VAL A 212 6.27 -0.29 17.12
C VAL A 212 6.53 -1.02 15.80
N VAL A 213 6.07 -0.49 14.67
CA VAL A 213 6.40 -1.04 13.34
C VAL A 213 7.90 -1.07 13.14
N ASP A 214 8.60 0.02 13.43
CA ASP A 214 10.07 0.10 13.31
C ASP A 214 10.78 -0.97 14.12
N ALA A 215 10.36 -1.18 15.37
CA ALA A 215 10.91 -2.23 16.23
C ALA A 215 10.67 -3.64 15.67
N HIS A 216 9.53 -3.89 15.00
CA HIS A 216 9.29 -5.16 14.32
C HIS A 216 10.23 -5.34 13.12
N VAL A 217 10.43 -4.29 12.31
CA VAL A 217 11.39 -4.31 11.20
C VAL A 217 12.80 -4.65 11.69
N GLY A 218 13.23 -4.04 12.81
CA GLY A 218 14.52 -4.36 13.44
C GLY A 218 14.67 -5.84 13.73
N ARG A 219 13.69 -6.46 14.41
CA ARG A 219 13.72 -7.90 14.74
C ARG A 219 13.74 -8.80 13.52
N ILE A 220 13.02 -8.44 12.45
CA ILE A 220 13.02 -9.21 11.20
C ILE A 220 14.41 -9.13 10.52
N VAL A 221 14.98 -7.94 10.44
CA VAL A 221 16.32 -7.73 9.85
C VAL A 221 17.38 -8.46 10.65
N GLU A 222 17.38 -8.35 11.99
CA GLU A 222 18.29 -9.10 12.88
C GLU A 222 18.20 -10.62 12.65
N GLN A 223 16.99 -11.15 12.45
CA GLN A 223 16.79 -12.55 12.14
C GLN A 223 17.44 -12.94 10.81
N LEU A 224 17.27 -12.13 9.75
CA LEU A 224 17.89 -12.38 8.44
C LEU A 224 19.42 -12.27 8.51
N GLU A 225 19.94 -11.34 9.28
CA GLU A 225 21.39 -11.16 9.50
C GLU A 225 21.98 -12.34 10.28
N SER A 226 21.36 -12.78 11.36
CA SER A 226 21.82 -13.90 12.19
C SER A 226 21.82 -15.24 11.46
N GLU A 227 20.91 -15.43 10.51
CA GLU A 227 20.84 -16.60 9.63
C GLU A 227 21.77 -16.48 8.40
N GLY A 228 22.49 -15.37 8.25
CA GLY A 228 23.45 -15.13 7.17
C GLY A 228 22.85 -14.98 5.78
N VAL A 229 21.53 -14.72 5.68
CA VAL A 229 20.82 -14.62 4.37
C VAL A 229 20.47 -13.19 3.98
N PHE A 230 20.72 -12.21 4.82
CA PHE A 230 20.32 -10.82 4.58
C PHE A 230 20.86 -10.26 3.26
N ASN A 231 22.11 -10.56 2.92
CA ASN A 231 22.75 -10.03 1.69
C ASN A 231 22.21 -10.66 0.41
N ASP A 232 21.66 -11.86 0.48
CA ASP A 232 21.07 -12.58 -0.65
C ASP A 232 19.55 -12.40 -0.71
N THR A 233 18.99 -11.49 0.10
CA THR A 233 17.54 -11.27 0.23
C THR A 233 17.18 -9.88 -0.25
N ILE A 234 16.18 -9.80 -1.15
CA ILE A 234 15.47 -8.56 -1.47
C ILE A 234 14.39 -8.35 -0.41
N VAL A 235 14.61 -7.37 0.45
CA VAL A 235 13.65 -6.96 1.50
C VAL A 235 12.85 -5.78 0.98
N MET A 236 11.53 -5.90 1.03
CA MET A 236 10.56 -4.86 0.68
C MET A 236 9.70 -4.53 1.90
N PHE A 237 9.87 -3.33 2.44
CA PHE A 237 8.99 -2.79 3.46
C PHE A 237 7.94 -1.88 2.79
N PHE A 238 6.66 -2.11 3.07
CA PHE A 238 5.57 -1.27 2.60
C PHE A 238 4.34 -1.40 3.51
N ALA A 239 3.37 -0.50 3.34
CA ALA A 239 2.05 -0.62 3.97
C ALA A 239 1.01 -1.02 2.94
N ASP A 240 -0.08 -1.66 3.38
CA ASP A 240 -1.14 -2.09 2.49
C ASP A 240 -1.96 -0.93 1.91
N HIS A 241 -2.15 0.15 2.65
CA HIS A 241 -2.70 1.44 2.23
C HIS A 241 -2.32 2.53 3.26
N GLY A 242 -2.82 3.74 3.06
CA GLY A 242 -2.49 4.86 3.92
C GLY A 242 -3.13 4.82 5.31
N ARG A 243 -2.78 5.78 6.15
CA ARG A 243 -3.03 5.81 7.60
C ARG A 243 -4.52 5.80 7.97
N ALA A 244 -4.80 5.20 9.14
CA ALA A 244 -6.13 5.10 9.73
C ALA A 244 -6.55 6.41 10.44
N MET A 245 -6.66 7.50 9.69
CA MET A 245 -7.08 8.82 10.12
C MET A 245 -8.32 9.29 9.36
N PRO A 246 -9.05 10.33 9.80
CA PRO A 246 -10.32 10.74 9.17
C PRO A 246 -10.23 10.93 7.66
N TRP A 247 -9.15 11.53 7.15
CA TRP A 247 -8.90 11.77 5.71
C TRP A 247 -8.14 10.66 5.00
N GLY A 248 -7.59 9.68 5.73
CA GLY A 248 -6.78 8.58 5.22
C GLY A 248 -7.61 7.39 4.74
N LYS A 249 -7.49 6.27 5.42
CA LYS A 249 -8.20 5.01 5.12
C LYS A 249 -9.65 5.23 4.66
N GLN A 250 -10.09 4.48 3.67
CA GLN A 250 -11.37 4.57 2.95
C GLN A 250 -11.49 5.74 1.94
N TRP A 251 -10.50 6.64 1.80
CA TRP A 251 -10.57 7.77 0.86
C TRP A 251 -9.49 7.71 -0.21
N LEU A 252 -9.85 8.09 -1.45
CA LEU A 252 -8.89 8.28 -2.54
C LEU A 252 -8.21 9.64 -2.38
N SER A 253 -7.53 9.82 -1.26
CA SER A 253 -6.71 10.97 -0.92
C SER A 253 -5.23 10.57 -0.89
N VAL A 254 -4.32 11.54 -0.89
CA VAL A 254 -2.88 11.28 -0.71
C VAL A 254 -2.66 10.48 0.57
N GLU A 255 -3.33 10.87 1.67
CA GLU A 255 -3.23 10.15 2.95
C GLU A 255 -3.74 8.72 2.92
N GLY A 256 -4.75 8.44 2.09
CA GLY A 256 -5.37 7.12 2.01
C GLY A 256 -4.65 6.14 1.10
N LEU A 257 -3.88 6.66 0.12
CA LEU A 257 -3.26 5.83 -0.91
C LEU A 257 -1.73 5.84 -0.90
N GLN A 258 -1.07 6.94 -0.51
CA GLN A 258 0.38 7.00 -0.48
C GLN A 258 0.91 6.17 0.68
N VAL A 259 1.83 5.26 0.36
CA VAL A 259 2.43 4.31 1.32
C VAL A 259 3.95 4.47 1.34
N PRO A 260 4.60 4.16 2.47
CA PRO A 260 6.04 3.97 2.44
C PRO A 260 6.38 2.75 1.59
N LEU A 261 7.45 2.84 0.82
CA LEU A 261 8.04 1.72 0.10
C LEU A 261 9.55 1.84 0.15
N ILE A 262 10.19 0.90 0.81
CA ILE A 262 11.64 0.79 0.92
C ILE A 262 12.06 -0.57 0.43
N MET A 263 13.00 -0.63 -0.49
CA MET A 263 13.54 -1.87 -1.03
C MET A 263 15.05 -1.92 -0.83
N ARG A 264 15.56 -3.06 -0.38
CA ARG A 264 16.99 -3.32 -0.18
C ARG A 264 17.32 -4.73 -0.60
N GLY A 265 18.46 -4.94 -1.23
CA GLY A 265 18.95 -6.30 -1.58
C GLY A 265 19.84 -6.32 -2.80
N PRO A 266 20.12 -7.52 -3.33
CA PRO A 266 20.91 -7.68 -4.54
C PRO A 266 20.40 -6.83 -5.70
N GLY A 267 21.30 -6.08 -6.34
CA GLY A 267 20.96 -5.21 -7.46
C GLY A 267 20.36 -3.85 -7.09
N ILE A 268 20.09 -3.58 -5.81
CA ILE A 268 19.53 -2.30 -5.33
C ILE A 268 20.65 -1.50 -4.66
N GLY A 269 21.00 -0.35 -5.24
CA GLY A 269 22.03 0.55 -4.71
C GLY A 269 21.63 1.22 -3.40
N PRO A 270 22.58 1.48 -2.48
CA PRO A 270 22.30 2.18 -1.22
C PRO A 270 22.05 3.68 -1.44
N ASN A 271 21.37 4.32 -0.47
CA ASN A 271 21.05 5.75 -0.45
C ASN A 271 20.35 6.26 -1.73
N HIS A 272 19.61 5.38 -2.42
CA HIS A 272 18.88 5.78 -3.61
C HIS A 272 17.48 6.32 -3.26
N VAL A 273 17.08 7.38 -3.93
CA VAL A 273 15.73 7.95 -3.82
C VAL A 273 15.06 7.86 -5.18
N GLU A 274 14.02 7.05 -5.28
CA GLU A 274 13.22 6.88 -6.48
C GLU A 274 11.96 7.75 -6.40
N SER A 275 11.76 8.61 -7.39
CA SER A 275 10.62 9.55 -7.44
C SER A 275 9.60 9.22 -8.53
N ARG A 276 9.85 8.18 -9.34
CA ARG A 276 8.88 7.72 -10.33
C ARG A 276 7.68 7.06 -9.66
N LEU A 277 6.53 7.08 -10.36
CA LEU A 277 5.28 6.50 -9.86
C LEU A 277 5.40 4.97 -9.73
N VAL A 278 5.04 4.45 -8.57
CA VAL A 278 4.92 3.02 -8.29
C VAL A 278 3.53 2.73 -7.72
N SER A 279 2.88 1.71 -8.24
CA SER A 279 1.68 1.13 -7.63
C SER A 279 2.06 -0.17 -6.92
N LEU A 280 1.43 -0.50 -5.80
CA LEU A 280 1.72 -1.76 -5.10
C LEU A 280 1.48 -3.01 -5.96
N ILE A 281 0.65 -2.93 -7.00
CA ILE A 281 0.49 -4.04 -7.97
C ILE A 281 1.78 -4.34 -8.76
N ASP A 282 2.77 -3.45 -8.74
CA ASP A 282 4.05 -3.61 -9.42
C ASP A 282 4.99 -4.59 -8.69
N LEU A 283 4.75 -4.86 -7.39
CA LEU A 283 5.61 -5.70 -6.58
C LEU A 283 5.62 -7.16 -7.08
N ALA A 284 4.47 -7.70 -7.45
CA ALA A 284 4.35 -9.08 -7.91
C ALA A 284 5.10 -9.34 -9.24
N PRO A 285 4.91 -8.58 -10.32
CA PRO A 285 5.66 -8.76 -11.55
C PRO A 285 7.17 -8.51 -11.38
N SER A 286 7.57 -7.56 -10.52
CA SER A 286 8.98 -7.31 -10.20
C SER A 286 9.65 -8.52 -9.58
N MET A 287 8.98 -9.17 -8.62
CA MET A 287 9.52 -10.37 -7.98
C MET A 287 9.63 -11.54 -8.94
N LEU A 288 8.63 -11.77 -9.80
CA LEU A 288 8.69 -12.81 -10.83
C LEU A 288 9.89 -12.60 -11.77
N ARG A 289 10.13 -11.36 -12.22
CA ARG A 289 11.30 -11.03 -13.04
C ARG A 289 12.61 -11.30 -12.32
N CYS A 290 12.73 -10.89 -11.06
CA CYS A 290 13.92 -11.18 -10.25
C CYS A 290 14.11 -12.69 -9.98
N ALA A 291 13.02 -13.46 -9.92
CA ALA A 291 13.04 -14.91 -9.83
C ALA A 291 13.41 -15.62 -11.16
N GLY A 292 13.53 -14.87 -12.26
CA GLY A 292 13.77 -15.42 -13.60
C GLY A 292 12.52 -15.97 -14.28
N GLU A 293 11.33 -15.65 -13.77
CA GLU A 293 10.06 -16.14 -14.27
C GLU A 293 9.41 -15.16 -15.25
N ALA A 294 8.60 -15.69 -16.15
CA ALA A 294 7.78 -14.89 -17.04
C ALA A 294 6.63 -14.23 -16.24
N VAL A 295 6.43 -12.94 -16.48
CA VAL A 295 5.26 -12.22 -15.95
C VAL A 295 4.03 -12.64 -16.76
N PRO A 296 2.97 -13.16 -16.12
CA PRO A 296 1.72 -13.48 -16.80
C PRO A 296 1.12 -12.24 -17.50
N SER A 297 0.58 -12.42 -18.70
CA SER A 297 0.03 -11.32 -19.51
C SER A 297 -1.20 -10.62 -18.87
N TRP A 298 -1.83 -11.25 -17.92
CA TRP A 298 -2.96 -10.68 -17.18
C TRP A 298 -2.54 -9.79 -16.01
N MET A 299 -1.24 -9.77 -15.61
CA MET A 299 -0.75 -8.82 -14.63
C MET A 299 -0.68 -7.42 -15.23
N GLU A 300 -1.22 -6.44 -14.51
CA GLU A 300 -1.29 -5.03 -14.91
C GLU A 300 -0.16 -4.20 -14.31
N GLY A 301 0.46 -4.72 -13.25
CA GLY A 301 1.65 -4.16 -12.63
C GLY A 301 2.86 -4.22 -13.57
N ARG A 302 3.84 -3.37 -13.32
CA ARG A 302 5.10 -3.26 -14.09
C ARG A 302 6.30 -3.64 -13.24
N ASP A 303 7.35 -4.15 -13.88
CA ASP A 303 8.61 -4.42 -13.18
C ASP A 303 9.30 -3.10 -12.81
N VAL A 304 9.48 -2.87 -11.52
CA VAL A 304 10.13 -1.68 -10.96
C VAL A 304 11.51 -1.96 -10.35
N LEU A 305 12.00 -3.20 -10.47
CA LEU A 305 13.35 -3.62 -10.02
C LEU A 305 14.29 -3.90 -11.19
N GLY A 306 13.76 -4.03 -12.40
CA GLY A 306 14.57 -4.29 -13.60
C GLY A 306 15.53 -3.16 -13.95
N ALA A 307 16.53 -3.47 -14.77
CA ALA A 307 17.54 -2.51 -15.25
C ALA A 307 16.90 -1.33 -16.01
N VAL A 308 15.73 -1.56 -16.61
CA VAL A 308 14.91 -0.51 -17.27
C VAL A 308 13.62 -0.38 -16.49
N PHE A 309 13.53 0.65 -15.67
CA PHE A 309 12.28 1.00 -15.00
C PHE A 309 11.32 1.56 -16.07
N PRO A 310 10.18 0.89 -16.33
CA PRO A 310 9.26 1.34 -17.36
C PRO A 310 8.75 2.75 -17.04
N ASP A 311 8.87 3.67 -17.99
CA ASP A 311 8.33 5.00 -17.81
C ASP A 311 6.81 4.90 -17.69
N ARG A 312 6.26 5.48 -16.63
CA ARG A 312 4.84 5.48 -16.32
C ARG A 312 4.40 6.90 -16.08
N ASP A 313 3.47 7.35 -16.86
CA ASP A 313 2.92 8.70 -16.75
C ASP A 313 1.76 8.82 -15.75
N CYS A 314 1.08 7.70 -15.44
CA CYS A 314 0.02 7.66 -14.45
C CYS A 314 -0.16 6.28 -13.81
N ILE A 315 -0.84 6.27 -12.66
CA ILE A 315 -1.41 5.11 -11.98
C ILE A 315 -2.87 5.39 -11.66
N PHE A 316 -3.62 4.33 -11.36
CA PHE A 316 -5.05 4.43 -11.06
C PHE A 316 -5.35 3.87 -9.67
N ALA A 317 -6.45 4.34 -9.09
CA ALA A 317 -6.96 3.83 -7.84
C ALA A 317 -8.49 3.84 -7.83
N ALA A 318 -9.06 2.93 -7.05
CA ALA A 318 -10.50 2.78 -6.94
C ALA A 318 -10.93 2.51 -5.50
N ARG A 319 -12.09 3.06 -5.14
CA ARG A 319 -12.80 2.76 -3.92
C ARG A 319 -14.26 2.47 -4.26
N ASP A 320 -14.78 1.41 -3.69
CA ASP A 320 -16.19 1.05 -3.73
C ASP A 320 -16.73 0.91 -2.29
N ARG A 321 -17.62 -0.03 -2.01
CA ARG A 321 -18.15 -0.26 -0.66
C ARG A 321 -17.02 -0.51 0.37
N CYS A 322 -17.12 0.14 1.52
CA CYS A 322 -16.23 -0.06 2.67
C CYS A 322 -17.08 -0.32 3.92
N GLY A 323 -17.36 -1.59 4.22
CA GLY A 323 -18.33 -1.94 5.26
C GLY A 323 -19.73 -1.44 4.89
N ASP A 324 -20.34 -0.66 5.77
CA ASP A 324 -21.64 0.01 5.56
C ASP A 324 -21.56 1.33 4.76
N ALA A 325 -20.34 1.80 4.48
CA ALA A 325 -20.13 3.03 3.73
C ALA A 325 -20.14 2.76 2.21
N MET A 326 -21.32 2.83 1.62
CA MET A 326 -21.53 2.69 0.16
C MET A 326 -21.01 3.91 -0.57
N ASP A 327 -20.15 3.69 -1.57
CA ASP A 327 -19.65 4.74 -2.45
C ASP A 327 -19.07 4.13 -3.73
N ARG A 328 -18.75 4.98 -4.71
CA ARG A 328 -17.95 4.65 -5.88
C ARG A 328 -17.09 5.85 -6.23
N ILE A 329 -15.77 5.65 -6.20
CA ILE A 329 -14.78 6.69 -6.50
C ILE A 329 -13.68 6.08 -7.36
N ARG A 330 -13.20 6.81 -8.35
CA ARG A 330 -12.04 6.46 -9.19
C ARG A 330 -11.05 7.61 -9.19
N ALA A 331 -9.77 7.30 -9.31
CA ALA A 331 -8.73 8.31 -9.39
C ALA A 331 -7.64 7.95 -10.39
N ILE A 332 -7.08 8.97 -11.01
CA ILE A 332 -5.84 8.93 -11.80
C ILE A 332 -4.81 9.84 -11.13
N ILE A 333 -3.59 9.33 -11.00
CA ILE A 333 -2.48 10.00 -10.33
C ILE A 333 -1.32 10.07 -11.30
N THR A 334 -0.80 11.28 -11.54
CA THR A 334 0.42 11.53 -12.33
C THR A 334 1.55 12.01 -11.42
N GLN A 335 2.71 12.35 -12.00
CA GLN A 335 3.83 12.93 -11.26
C GLN A 335 3.46 14.26 -10.57
N ASP A 336 2.54 15.01 -11.14
CA ASP A 336 2.24 16.40 -10.78
C ASP A 336 0.75 16.68 -10.53
N ALA A 337 -0.12 15.69 -10.71
CA ALA A 337 -1.56 15.89 -10.58
C ALA A 337 -2.27 14.67 -10.02
N TRP A 338 -3.41 14.93 -9.40
CA TRP A 338 -4.33 13.94 -8.90
C TRP A 338 -5.76 14.33 -9.28
N LEU A 339 -6.44 13.51 -10.05
CA LEU A 339 -7.85 13.72 -10.37
C LEU A 339 -8.69 12.60 -9.76
N VAL A 340 -9.78 12.99 -9.12
CA VAL A 340 -10.77 12.09 -8.50
C VAL A 340 -12.12 12.31 -9.17
N GLN A 341 -12.77 11.21 -9.55
CA GLN A 341 -14.15 11.18 -10.01
C GLN A 341 -15.04 10.52 -8.95
N ASN A 342 -16.01 11.27 -8.44
CA ASN A 342 -17.00 10.85 -7.48
C ASN A 342 -18.30 10.50 -8.19
N PHE A 343 -18.72 9.23 -8.18
CA PHE A 343 -19.97 8.79 -8.83
C PHE A 343 -21.21 9.05 -7.98
N HIS A 344 -21.01 9.39 -6.70
CA HIS A 344 -22.08 9.76 -5.76
C HIS A 344 -21.82 11.16 -5.16
N PRO A 345 -21.89 12.23 -5.98
CA PRO A 345 -21.59 13.59 -5.52
C PRO A 345 -22.62 14.12 -4.49
N GLN A 346 -23.79 13.49 -4.40
CA GLN A 346 -24.82 13.80 -3.39
C GLN A 346 -24.41 13.37 -1.97
N LEU A 347 -23.33 12.59 -1.81
CA LEU A 347 -22.81 12.20 -0.50
C LEU A 347 -21.80 13.23 0.01
N SER A 348 -21.76 13.42 1.32
CA SER A 348 -20.67 14.11 1.99
C SER A 348 -19.34 13.36 1.75
N ARG A 349 -18.21 14.08 1.71
CA ARG A 349 -16.92 13.42 1.64
C ARG A 349 -16.67 12.55 2.88
N LEU A 350 -16.95 13.04 4.09
CA LEU A 350 -16.93 12.23 5.31
C LEU A 350 -18.36 11.73 5.66
N HIS A 351 -19.03 11.05 4.68
CA HIS A 351 -20.29 10.40 4.97
C HIS A 351 -20.13 9.30 6.03
N TRP A 352 -21.25 8.82 6.58
CA TRP A 352 -21.26 7.88 7.68
C TRP A 352 -20.53 6.57 7.33
N SER A 353 -19.71 6.10 8.28
CA SER A 353 -19.11 4.77 8.30
C SER A 353 -19.05 4.33 9.76
N SER A 354 -19.81 3.31 10.14
CA SER A 354 -19.84 2.79 11.52
C SER A 354 -18.43 2.51 12.05
N TYR A 355 -17.58 1.89 11.24
CA TYR A 355 -16.19 1.64 11.61
C TYR A 355 -15.43 2.92 11.98
N LYS A 356 -15.59 4.00 11.19
CA LYS A 356 -14.88 5.26 11.48
C LYS A 356 -15.47 5.99 12.69
N GLU A 357 -16.80 6.02 12.82
CA GLU A 357 -17.44 6.67 13.96
C GLU A 357 -17.08 6.00 15.29
N GLU A 358 -16.93 4.68 15.30
CA GLU A 358 -16.59 3.90 16.50
C GLU A 358 -15.09 3.90 16.83
N GLN A 359 -14.23 3.84 15.80
CA GLN A 359 -12.79 3.61 16.00
C GLN A 359 -11.94 4.89 15.93
N TYR A 360 -12.46 6.00 15.37
CA TYR A 360 -11.71 7.22 15.13
C TYR A 360 -12.24 8.35 16.01
N PRO A 361 -11.58 8.67 17.13
CA PRO A 361 -12.06 9.74 18.02
C PRO A 361 -12.14 11.10 17.33
N GLY A 362 -11.38 11.30 16.23
CA GLY A 362 -11.47 12.48 15.40
C GLY A 362 -12.78 12.63 14.64
N MET A 363 -13.53 11.56 14.34
CA MET A 363 -14.79 11.66 13.57
C MET A 363 -15.90 12.36 14.35
N PRO A 364 -16.29 11.91 15.55
CA PRO A 364 -17.29 12.63 16.34
C PRO A 364 -16.83 14.05 16.72
N LEU A 365 -15.52 14.25 16.97
CA LEU A 365 -14.97 15.57 17.23
C LEU A 365 -15.22 16.51 16.04
N LEU A 366 -14.90 16.10 14.82
CA LEU A 366 -15.11 16.91 13.61
C LEU A 366 -16.58 17.30 13.44
N ARG A 367 -17.52 16.40 13.73
CA ARG A 367 -18.96 16.70 13.67
C ARG A 367 -19.38 17.75 14.70
N VAL A 368 -18.87 17.65 15.93
CA VAL A 368 -19.13 18.65 16.99
C VAL A 368 -18.57 20.01 16.58
N LEU A 369 -17.29 20.08 16.18
CA LEU A 369 -16.64 21.33 15.78
C LEU A 369 -17.32 21.95 14.54
N HIS A 370 -17.86 21.13 13.63
CA HIS A 370 -18.61 21.61 12.48
C HIS A 370 -19.91 22.31 12.90
N VAL A 371 -20.69 21.69 13.79
CA VAL A 371 -21.93 22.28 14.32
C VAL A 371 -21.66 23.57 15.10
N GLU A 372 -20.55 23.63 15.79
CA GLU A 372 -20.12 24.80 16.57
C GLU A 372 -19.43 25.88 15.70
N ASN A 373 -19.27 25.67 14.40
CA ASN A 373 -18.56 26.56 13.46
C ASN A 373 -17.10 26.84 13.87
N GLN A 374 -16.42 25.84 14.43
CA GLN A 374 -15.03 25.93 14.88
C GLN A 374 -14.02 25.32 13.88
N LEU A 375 -14.48 24.78 12.76
CA LEU A 375 -13.65 24.29 11.67
C LEU A 375 -13.32 25.43 10.70
N ASP A 376 -12.10 25.41 10.16
CA ASP A 376 -11.76 26.27 9.02
C ASP A 376 -12.47 25.84 7.74
N THR A 377 -12.32 26.60 6.66
CA THR A 377 -13.00 26.35 5.37
C THR A 377 -12.64 24.99 4.79
N LEU A 378 -11.37 24.57 4.87
CA LEU A 378 -10.89 23.27 4.37
C LEU A 378 -11.53 22.14 5.17
N GLN A 379 -11.40 22.18 6.49
CA GLN A 379 -11.93 21.16 7.40
C GLN A 379 -13.46 21.02 7.28
N ALA A 380 -14.18 22.15 7.22
CA ALA A 380 -15.63 22.17 7.07
C ALA A 380 -16.07 21.59 5.70
N SER A 381 -15.29 21.79 4.64
CA SER A 381 -15.61 21.29 3.30
C SER A 381 -15.75 19.76 3.23
N TRP A 382 -15.09 19.02 4.12
CA TRP A 382 -15.16 17.57 4.18
C TRP A 382 -16.46 17.04 4.78
N LEU A 383 -17.16 17.90 5.56
CA LEU A 383 -18.45 17.62 6.17
C LEU A 383 -19.61 18.27 5.40
N ALA A 384 -19.31 18.97 4.30
CA ALA A 384 -20.37 19.51 3.43
C ALA A 384 -21.33 18.39 3.01
N PRO A 385 -22.66 18.67 2.88
CA PRO A 385 -23.66 17.63 2.60
C PRO A 385 -23.46 16.96 1.23
N THR A 386 -22.76 17.62 0.31
CA THR A 386 -22.43 17.15 -1.03
C THR A 386 -20.96 17.41 -1.32
N ARG A 387 -20.42 16.75 -2.34
CA ARG A 387 -19.04 16.97 -2.84
C ARG A 387 -19.03 17.17 -4.35
N SER A 388 -17.91 17.65 -4.90
CA SER A 388 -17.74 17.80 -6.34
C SER A 388 -17.75 16.44 -7.04
N GLU A 389 -18.34 16.35 -8.24
CA GLU A 389 -18.26 15.18 -9.12
C GLU A 389 -16.80 14.93 -9.51
N ILE A 390 -16.09 15.99 -9.90
CA ILE A 390 -14.66 15.96 -10.23
C ILE A 390 -13.90 16.80 -9.22
N GLU A 391 -12.79 16.26 -8.74
CA GLU A 391 -11.80 16.96 -7.93
C GLU A 391 -10.45 16.87 -8.61
N PHE A 392 -9.71 17.96 -8.61
CA PHE A 392 -8.38 18.04 -9.21
C PHE A 392 -7.42 18.74 -8.27
N PHE A 393 -6.27 18.15 -8.06
CA PHE A 393 -5.23 18.66 -7.17
C PHE A 393 -3.91 18.76 -7.92
N ASP A 394 -3.23 19.90 -7.76
CA ASP A 394 -1.89 20.15 -8.31
C ASP A 394 -0.83 19.72 -7.28
N LEU A 395 -0.30 18.53 -7.41
CA LEU A 395 0.66 17.95 -6.45
C LEU A 395 2.04 18.65 -6.44
N GLN A 396 2.34 19.53 -7.39
CA GLN A 396 3.56 20.33 -7.36
C GLN A 396 3.48 21.45 -6.31
N ASN A 397 2.30 22.06 -6.18
CA ASN A 397 2.07 23.19 -5.28
C ASN A 397 1.28 22.79 -4.02
N ASP A 398 0.61 21.66 -4.05
CA ASP A 398 -0.20 21.09 -2.97
C ASP A 398 0.07 19.58 -2.85
N SER A 399 1.22 19.23 -2.28
CA SER A 399 1.68 17.84 -2.19
C SER A 399 0.76 16.92 -1.39
N GLN A 400 -0.15 17.48 -0.58
CA GLN A 400 -1.14 16.73 0.20
C GLN A 400 -2.50 16.60 -0.49
N GLY A 401 -2.73 17.33 -1.61
CA GLY A 401 -3.98 17.28 -2.37
C GLY A 401 -5.15 17.80 -1.56
N LEU A 402 -5.03 18.99 -0.97
CA LEU A 402 -6.04 19.57 -0.09
C LEU A 402 -6.96 20.58 -0.79
N HIS A 403 -6.45 21.25 -1.84
CA HIS A 403 -7.16 22.33 -2.53
C HIS A 403 -7.68 21.84 -3.89
N ASN A 404 -9.00 21.68 -3.98
CA ASN A 404 -9.65 21.28 -5.23
C ASN A 404 -9.65 22.42 -6.25
N LEU A 405 -8.94 22.24 -7.36
CA LEU A 405 -8.81 23.19 -8.47
C LEU A 405 -9.63 22.78 -9.71
N ALA A 406 -10.57 21.85 -9.61
CA ALA A 406 -11.33 21.34 -10.74
C ALA A 406 -12.16 22.43 -11.46
N THR A 407 -12.51 23.51 -10.77
CA THR A 407 -13.28 24.65 -11.34
C THR A 407 -12.41 25.85 -11.70
N ASP A 408 -11.08 25.76 -11.50
CA ASP A 408 -10.15 26.81 -11.92
C ASP A 408 -10.02 26.80 -13.46
N PRO A 409 -10.36 27.91 -14.15
CA PRO A 409 -10.27 27.99 -15.61
C PRO A 409 -8.87 27.71 -16.15
N SER A 410 -7.81 27.98 -15.38
CA SER A 410 -6.42 27.71 -15.79
C SER A 410 -6.10 26.21 -15.84
N GLN A 411 -6.87 25.37 -15.18
CA GLN A 411 -6.69 23.90 -15.09
C GLN A 411 -7.60 23.12 -16.04
N THR A 412 -8.54 23.76 -16.73
CA THR A 412 -9.58 23.09 -17.55
C THR A 412 -8.99 22.03 -18.48
N ASN A 413 -7.96 22.34 -19.26
CA ASN A 413 -7.36 21.39 -20.21
C ASN A 413 -6.73 20.18 -19.50
N ARG A 414 -6.11 20.39 -18.32
CA ARG A 414 -5.51 19.28 -17.53
C ARG A 414 -6.60 18.38 -16.95
N VAL A 415 -7.67 18.98 -16.44
CA VAL A 415 -8.83 18.26 -15.90
C VAL A 415 -9.48 17.40 -16.99
N GLU A 416 -9.78 17.98 -18.17
CA GLU A 416 -10.39 17.27 -19.30
C GLU A 416 -9.48 16.12 -19.78
N PHE A 417 -8.18 16.37 -19.93
CA PHE A 417 -7.21 15.36 -20.36
C PHE A 417 -7.16 14.18 -19.38
N LEU A 418 -7.04 14.44 -18.07
CA LEU A 418 -6.96 13.37 -17.07
C LEU A 418 -8.29 12.65 -16.90
N ARG A 419 -9.42 13.37 -16.99
CA ARG A 419 -10.74 12.74 -16.98
C ARG A 419 -10.90 11.78 -18.15
N GLY A 420 -10.57 12.19 -19.37
CA GLY A 420 -10.62 11.31 -20.54
C GLY A 420 -9.78 10.05 -20.38
N ARG A 421 -8.58 10.16 -19.82
CA ARG A 421 -7.72 9.01 -19.52
C ARG A 421 -8.29 8.09 -18.44
N LEU A 422 -8.96 8.65 -17.43
CA LEU A 422 -9.62 7.88 -16.39
C LEU A 422 -10.83 7.13 -16.95
N ASP A 423 -11.63 7.79 -17.79
CA ASP A 423 -12.77 7.18 -18.47
C ASP A 423 -12.33 6.04 -19.41
N ASP A 424 -11.24 6.23 -20.17
CA ASP A 424 -10.62 5.20 -21.00
C ASP A 424 -10.16 3.99 -20.16
N TRP A 425 -9.55 4.23 -19.00
CA TRP A 425 -9.13 3.16 -18.11
C TRP A 425 -10.33 2.37 -17.59
N ILE A 426 -11.39 3.05 -17.11
CA ILE A 426 -12.63 2.42 -16.63
C ILE A 426 -13.24 1.53 -17.72
N ALA A 427 -13.32 2.04 -18.95
CA ALA A 427 -13.89 1.31 -20.08
C ALA A 427 -13.02 0.11 -20.52
N THR A 428 -11.69 0.28 -20.58
CA THR A 428 -10.74 -0.72 -21.12
C THR A 428 -10.50 -1.86 -20.16
N MET A 429 -10.45 -1.56 -18.85
CA MET A 429 -10.17 -2.56 -17.81
C MET A 429 -11.41 -3.34 -17.37
N HIS A 430 -12.55 -3.12 -18.03
CA HIS A 430 -13.81 -3.76 -17.65
C HIS A 430 -14.10 -3.61 -16.15
N ASP A 431 -14.04 -2.37 -15.66
CA ASP A 431 -14.23 -2.06 -14.23
C ASP A 431 -15.56 -2.65 -13.72
N LEU A 432 -15.46 -3.75 -13.01
CA LEU A 432 -16.63 -4.47 -12.49
C LEU A 432 -17.37 -3.67 -11.39
N GLY A 433 -16.70 -2.71 -10.74
CA GLY A 433 -17.33 -1.80 -9.79
C GLY A 433 -18.37 -0.88 -10.42
N VAL A 434 -18.36 -0.68 -11.74
CA VAL A 434 -19.38 0.09 -12.47
C VAL A 434 -20.76 -0.56 -12.36
N ASN A 435 -20.81 -1.89 -12.26
CA ASN A 435 -22.06 -2.65 -12.22
C ASN A 435 -22.63 -2.83 -10.79
N GLY A 436 -22.07 -2.18 -9.79
CA GLY A 436 -22.47 -2.33 -8.39
C GLY A 436 -21.69 -3.40 -7.62
N ASP A 437 -22.05 -3.58 -6.36
CA ASP A 437 -21.54 -4.67 -5.53
C ASP A 437 -22.45 -5.89 -5.72
N PRO A 438 -21.94 -7.03 -6.24
CA PRO A 438 -22.75 -8.23 -6.43
C PRO A 438 -23.41 -8.77 -5.12
N ALA A 439 -22.89 -8.35 -3.96
CA ALA A 439 -23.46 -8.72 -2.65
C ALA A 439 -24.67 -7.86 -2.25
N THR A 440 -24.96 -6.77 -2.98
CA THR A 440 -26.04 -5.82 -2.66
C THR A 440 -27.20 -5.85 -3.64
N GLU A 441 -27.14 -6.64 -4.71
CA GLU A 441 -28.29 -6.92 -5.55
C GLU A 441 -29.15 -8.04 -4.94
N PRO A 442 -30.47 -7.84 -4.77
CA PRO A 442 -31.37 -8.81 -4.16
C PRO A 442 -31.57 -10.07 -5.00
#